data_1800c1a924819a0e19e572dd3ef5934d
#
_entry.id   1800c1a924819a0e19e572dd3ef5934d
#
_cell.length_a   1.000
_cell.length_b   1.000
_cell.length_c   1.000
_cell.angle_alpha   90.00
_cell.angle_beta   90.00
_cell.angle_gamma   90.00
#
_symmetry.space_group_name_H-M   'P 1'
#
loop_
_entity.id
_entity.type
_entity.pdbx_description
1 polymer ?
#
loop_
_entity_poly.entity_id
_entity_poly.type
_entity_poly.pdbx_seq_one_letter_code
_entity_poly.pdbx_strand_id
1 'polypeptide(L)'
;MRFPLQPPIIRWRGCRVGGLKDFQERGQTATVMLNSLDIEGAPEKTRVVVAMSGGVDSSVTAALLRAEGYDVVGVTLQLYDHGAATHRKGACCAGQDIHDARAVAERIGIPHYVLDYESRFKEAVIDRFAASYLAGETPVPCVECNQSIKFRDLLDTARELGAKVLATGHYVASRALPDGGRALYRARDLDRDQSYFLFATTQAQLDLLRFPLGERTKAETRELARKFGLAVADKHDSQDICFVPTGRYTDVIERLRPGAVEPGEIVDLAGNVLGHHDGIIHFTVGQRRGLGVAAGHPLYVVRLEAGARRVVVGPREALRTSRMHLRDVNWLGQYSIDHALCAGWHEVFIKVRSTRPPHPAWLSRGANGVEVDLVIGEDGVSPGQACVFYDVPEGQARVLGGGIIQSAAATSDVMPMRARDARITTRATG
;
A
#
# COMPACT_ATOMS: atom_id res chain seq x y z
N MET A 1 -26.03 -0.73 -37.66
CA MET A 1 -26.03 -0.60 -36.21
C MET A 1 -26.27 -1.98 -35.62
N ARG A 2 -25.25 -2.64 -35.12
CA ARG A 2 -25.34 -3.93 -34.41
C ARG A 2 -24.68 -3.74 -33.05
N PHE A 3 -25.45 -3.95 -31.98
CA PHE A 3 -24.98 -3.94 -30.60
C PHE A 3 -24.06 -5.14 -30.34
N PRO A 4 -23.01 -5.01 -29.55
CA PRO A 4 -22.18 -6.16 -29.17
C PRO A 4 -22.88 -7.03 -28.14
N LEU A 5 -22.74 -8.34 -28.34
CA LEU A 5 -23.26 -9.43 -27.52
C LEU A 5 -22.68 -9.37 -26.10
N GLN A 6 -23.52 -9.54 -25.10
CA GLN A 6 -23.15 -9.75 -23.70
C GLN A 6 -22.34 -11.06 -23.58
N PRO A 7 -21.31 -11.09 -22.71
CA PRO A 7 -20.58 -12.33 -22.44
C PRO A 7 -21.44 -13.33 -21.69
N PRO A 8 -21.23 -14.65 -21.88
CA PRO A 8 -22.03 -15.69 -21.27
C PRO A 8 -21.83 -15.74 -19.75
N ILE A 9 -22.94 -15.83 -19.02
CA ILE A 9 -22.97 -16.10 -17.59
C ILE A 9 -22.49 -17.54 -17.38
N ILE A 10 -21.26 -17.70 -16.89
CA ILE A 10 -20.72 -19.01 -16.51
C ILE A 10 -21.34 -19.43 -15.17
N ARG A 11 -22.23 -20.42 -15.20
CA ARG A 11 -22.77 -21.08 -14.01
C ARG A 11 -21.68 -21.93 -13.36
N TRP A 12 -21.32 -21.57 -12.14
CA TRP A 12 -20.42 -22.32 -11.29
C TRP A 12 -20.98 -23.70 -10.92
N ARG A 13 -20.28 -24.77 -11.25
CA ARG A 13 -20.51 -26.09 -10.68
C ARG A 13 -19.33 -26.45 -9.76
N GLY A 14 -19.64 -26.65 -8.49
CA GLY A 14 -18.99 -27.61 -7.64
C GLY A 14 -17.93 -27.18 -6.65
N CYS A 15 -18.29 -26.40 -5.63
CA CYS A 15 -17.81 -26.66 -4.26
C CYS A 15 -19.04 -26.94 -3.40
N ARG A 16 -19.15 -28.12 -2.79
CA ARG A 16 -20.29 -28.45 -1.92
C ARG A 16 -20.20 -27.59 -0.67
N VAL A 17 -21.15 -26.72 -0.49
CA VAL A 17 -21.41 -26.02 0.77
C VAL A 17 -22.10 -27.01 1.70
N GLY A 18 -21.43 -27.40 2.78
CA GLY A 18 -22.05 -28.16 3.85
C GLY A 18 -23.09 -27.32 4.57
N GLY A 19 -24.34 -27.83 4.58
CA GLY A 19 -25.34 -27.63 5.61
C GLY A 19 -25.83 -26.22 5.90
N LEU A 20 -26.74 -25.68 5.08
CA LEU A 20 -27.76 -24.72 5.57
C LEU A 20 -28.92 -25.53 6.15
N LYS A 21 -28.98 -25.63 7.45
CA LYS A 21 -30.23 -25.95 8.18
C LYS A 21 -30.35 -25.03 9.37
N ASP A 22 -31.55 -24.43 9.46
CA ASP A 22 -32.16 -23.80 10.61
C ASP A 22 -31.59 -22.43 11.09
N PHE A 23 -32.01 -21.38 10.42
CA PHE A 23 -32.18 -20.06 11.05
C PHE A 23 -33.59 -19.56 10.69
N GLN A 24 -34.58 -20.04 11.43
CA GLN A 24 -35.90 -19.41 11.52
C GLN A 24 -36.11 -18.92 12.96
N GLU A 25 -36.50 -17.66 13.05
CA GLU A 25 -37.15 -16.99 14.18
C GLU A 25 -36.34 -16.75 15.47
N ARG A 26 -35.75 -15.57 15.57
CA ARG A 26 -35.78 -14.84 16.86
C ARG A 26 -35.84 -13.32 16.61
N GLY A 27 -36.95 -12.74 17.06
CA GLY A 27 -36.97 -11.50 17.79
C GLY A 27 -36.75 -10.21 16.98
N GLN A 28 -37.66 -9.28 17.18
CA GLN A 28 -37.57 -7.88 16.82
C GLN A 28 -36.14 -7.34 17.05
N THR A 29 -35.36 -7.24 15.98
CA THR A 29 -34.09 -6.51 15.99
C THR A 29 -34.44 -5.04 16.16
N ALA A 30 -34.25 -4.51 17.36
CA ALA A 30 -34.18 -3.07 17.55
C ALA A 30 -33.23 -2.52 16.47
N THR A 31 -33.72 -1.59 15.64
CA THR A 31 -32.89 -0.95 14.61
C THR A 31 -31.78 -0.20 15.35
N VAL A 32 -30.59 -0.80 15.37
CA VAL A 32 -29.41 -0.18 15.97
C VAL A 32 -29.08 1.05 15.13
N MET A 33 -29.18 2.24 15.72
CA MET A 33 -28.80 3.48 15.05
C MET A 33 -27.27 3.57 14.98
N LEU A 34 -26.73 3.42 13.78
CA LEU A 34 -25.30 3.64 13.52
C LEU A 34 -25.06 5.13 13.25
N ASN A 35 -23.95 5.64 13.77
CA ASN A 35 -23.47 6.99 13.47
C ASN A 35 -22.71 7.04 12.13
N SER A 36 -22.18 8.21 11.75
CA SER A 36 -21.47 8.41 10.47
C SER A 36 -20.18 7.58 10.31
N LEU A 37 -19.69 6.95 11.38
CA LEU A 37 -18.54 6.05 11.37
C LEU A 37 -18.96 4.57 11.39
N ASP A 38 -20.23 4.25 11.14
CA ASP A 38 -20.79 2.89 11.24
C ASP A 38 -20.55 2.25 12.62
N ILE A 39 -20.71 3.04 13.70
CA ILE A 39 -20.55 2.60 15.09
C ILE A 39 -21.89 2.82 15.80
N GLU A 40 -22.25 1.85 16.64
CA GLU A 40 -23.43 1.96 17.48
C GLU A 40 -23.29 3.08 18.52
N GLY A 41 -24.31 3.93 18.61
CA GLY A 41 -24.43 4.99 19.59
C GLY A 41 -24.25 6.41 19.03
N ALA A 42 -24.55 7.39 19.89
CA ALA A 42 -24.46 8.79 19.54
C ALA A 42 -22.98 9.24 19.40
N PRO A 43 -22.69 10.19 18.48
CA PRO A 43 -21.34 10.72 18.32
C PRO A 43 -20.69 11.20 19.61
N GLU A 44 -21.44 11.89 20.47
CA GLU A 44 -20.94 12.49 21.73
C GLU A 44 -20.46 11.45 22.76
N LYS A 45 -20.91 10.20 22.60
CA LYS A 45 -20.51 9.05 23.43
C LYS A 45 -19.48 8.15 22.74
N THR A 46 -19.05 8.53 21.54
CA THR A 46 -18.11 7.77 20.72
C THR A 46 -16.77 8.49 20.70
N ARG A 47 -15.79 7.96 21.46
CA ARG A 47 -14.41 8.47 21.40
C ARG A 47 -13.72 7.97 20.15
N VAL A 48 -13.06 8.90 19.44
CA VAL A 48 -12.30 8.66 18.22
C VAL A 48 -10.89 9.24 18.39
N VAL A 49 -9.87 8.42 18.18
CA VAL A 49 -8.50 8.92 18.03
C VAL A 49 -8.26 9.27 16.56
N VAL A 50 -7.70 10.44 16.31
CA VAL A 50 -7.30 10.87 14.97
C VAL A 50 -5.79 10.94 14.88
N ALA A 51 -5.20 10.20 13.90
CA ALA A 51 -3.79 10.31 13.57
C ALA A 51 -3.52 11.65 12.86
N MET A 52 -2.87 12.58 13.55
CA MET A 52 -2.59 13.93 13.06
C MET A 52 -1.12 14.05 12.64
N SER A 53 -0.88 14.29 11.34
CA SER A 53 0.47 14.47 10.79
C SER A 53 0.86 15.94 10.59
N GLY A 54 0.03 16.90 10.99
CA GLY A 54 0.25 18.33 10.71
C GLY A 54 -0.03 18.73 9.25
N GLY A 55 -0.49 17.82 8.41
CA GLY A 55 -0.96 18.09 7.05
C GLY A 55 -2.43 18.44 6.99
N VAL A 56 -2.89 18.98 5.85
CA VAL A 56 -4.28 19.39 5.63
C VAL A 56 -5.28 18.25 5.83
N ASP A 57 -4.96 17.05 5.35
CA ASP A 57 -5.88 15.90 5.33
C ASP A 57 -6.21 15.41 6.74
N SER A 58 -5.20 15.17 7.58
CA SER A 58 -5.40 14.75 8.95
C SER A 58 -6.08 15.84 9.81
N SER A 59 -5.78 17.10 9.54
CA SER A 59 -6.40 18.25 10.20
C SER A 59 -7.89 18.38 9.87
N VAL A 60 -8.26 18.21 8.60
CA VAL A 60 -9.67 18.19 8.17
C VAL A 60 -10.40 16.99 8.75
N THR A 61 -9.76 15.82 8.81
CA THR A 61 -10.33 14.63 9.43
C THR A 61 -10.72 14.91 10.90
N ALA A 62 -9.82 15.52 11.68
CA ALA A 62 -10.08 15.86 13.07
C ALA A 62 -11.20 16.92 13.20
N ALA A 63 -11.16 17.98 12.39
CA ALA A 63 -12.14 19.05 12.41
C ALA A 63 -13.54 18.56 12.01
N LEU A 64 -13.63 17.69 11.00
CA LEU A 64 -14.88 17.11 10.51
C LEU A 64 -15.55 16.27 11.62
N LEU A 65 -14.81 15.34 12.22
CA LEU A 65 -15.33 14.48 13.29
C LEU A 65 -15.72 15.30 14.53
N ARG A 66 -14.95 16.33 14.87
CA ARG A 66 -15.31 17.24 15.95
C ARG A 66 -16.59 18.00 15.65
N ALA A 67 -16.78 18.47 14.42
CA ALA A 67 -18.00 19.17 13.97
C ALA A 67 -19.23 18.24 13.95
N GLU A 68 -19.04 16.94 13.72
CA GLU A 68 -20.08 15.91 13.81
C GLU A 68 -20.44 15.53 15.27
N GLY A 69 -19.73 16.09 16.25
CA GLY A 69 -20.01 15.91 17.67
C GLY A 69 -19.24 14.80 18.37
N TYR A 70 -18.31 14.13 17.70
CA TYR A 70 -17.50 13.06 18.32
C TYR A 70 -16.59 13.58 19.45
N ASP A 71 -16.31 12.69 20.41
CA ASP A 71 -15.24 12.89 21.42
C ASP A 71 -13.87 12.59 20.75
N VAL A 72 -13.29 13.62 20.14
CA VAL A 72 -12.08 13.49 19.33
C VAL A 72 -10.83 13.74 20.15
N VAL A 73 -9.84 12.85 20.03
CA VAL A 73 -8.49 12.99 20.58
C VAL A 73 -7.47 12.95 19.43
N GLY A 74 -6.65 13.98 19.28
CA GLY A 74 -5.58 14.04 18.31
C GLY A 74 -4.32 13.35 18.82
N VAL A 75 -3.65 12.56 17.98
CA VAL A 75 -2.35 11.96 18.28
C VAL A 75 -1.39 12.15 17.11
N THR A 76 -0.22 12.70 17.40
CA THR A 76 0.89 12.83 16.46
C THR A 76 2.04 11.91 16.87
N LEU A 77 2.58 11.14 15.93
CA LEU A 77 3.77 10.34 16.13
C LEU A 77 5.00 11.16 15.67
N GLN A 78 5.95 11.40 16.57
CA GLN A 78 7.27 11.91 16.23
C GLN A 78 8.10 10.74 15.71
N LEU A 79 8.24 10.64 14.38
CA LEU A 79 8.82 9.47 13.71
C LEU A 79 10.34 9.60 13.50
N TYR A 80 10.86 10.83 13.44
CA TYR A 80 12.29 11.10 13.20
C TYR A 80 12.63 12.55 13.56
N ASP A 81 13.90 12.78 13.95
CA ASP A 81 14.44 14.12 14.15
C ASP A 81 15.15 14.61 12.88
N HIS A 82 14.54 15.58 12.20
CA HIS A 82 15.17 16.25 11.05
C HIS A 82 16.43 17.06 11.42
N GLY A 83 16.53 17.57 12.65
CA GLY A 83 17.68 18.34 13.10
C GLY A 83 18.96 17.50 13.11
N ALA A 84 18.88 16.27 13.63
CA ALA A 84 19.97 15.30 13.60
C ALA A 84 20.31 14.82 12.17
N ALA A 85 19.30 14.76 11.28
CA ALA A 85 19.48 14.29 9.91
C ALA A 85 20.14 15.33 8.98
N THR A 86 19.99 16.64 9.23
CA THR A 86 20.39 17.69 8.27
C THR A 86 21.54 18.58 8.75
N HIS A 87 21.99 18.46 10.01
CA HIS A 87 22.98 19.36 10.64
C HIS A 87 22.71 20.87 10.45
N ARG A 88 21.48 21.24 10.03
CA ARG A 88 21.08 22.65 9.90
C ARG A 88 20.30 23.04 11.14
N LYS A 89 20.90 23.90 11.99
CA LYS A 89 20.17 24.60 13.04
C LYS A 89 19.02 25.39 12.40
N GLY A 90 17.78 25.00 12.73
CA GLY A 90 16.55 25.66 12.24
C GLY A 90 15.76 24.97 11.12
N ALA A 91 16.19 23.83 10.58
CA ALA A 91 15.43 23.06 9.58
C ALA A 91 14.56 21.98 10.25
N CYS A 92 13.51 22.38 10.92
CA CYS A 92 12.64 21.48 11.69
C CYS A 92 11.30 21.25 10.98
N CYS A 93 11.27 20.47 9.87
CA CYS A 93 9.99 20.11 9.25
C CYS A 93 9.16 19.24 10.20
N ALA A 94 9.76 18.29 10.93
CA ALA A 94 9.03 17.48 11.91
C ALA A 94 8.53 18.36 13.08
N GLY A 95 9.31 19.32 13.54
CA GLY A 95 8.86 20.30 14.54
C GLY A 95 7.74 21.18 14.03
N GLN A 96 7.78 21.60 12.77
CA GLN A 96 6.71 22.38 12.15
C GLN A 96 5.42 21.56 12.01
N ASP A 97 5.51 20.31 11.58
CA ASP A 97 4.34 19.42 11.46
C ASP A 97 3.66 19.16 12.81
N ILE A 98 4.46 18.94 13.87
CA ILE A 98 3.95 18.81 15.24
C ILE A 98 3.32 20.14 15.72
N HIS A 99 3.96 21.27 15.44
CA HIS A 99 3.43 22.58 15.77
C HIS A 99 2.09 22.84 15.06
N ASP A 100 2.01 22.54 13.76
CA ASP A 100 0.79 22.70 12.96
C ASP A 100 -0.34 21.82 13.51
N ALA A 101 -0.03 20.55 13.86
CA ALA A 101 -1.02 19.66 14.46
C ALA A 101 -1.55 20.17 15.80
N ARG A 102 -0.68 20.71 16.66
CA ARG A 102 -1.07 21.34 17.93
C ARG A 102 -1.96 22.57 17.71
N ALA A 103 -1.55 23.48 16.83
CA ALA A 103 -2.32 24.67 16.51
C ALA A 103 -3.72 24.34 15.97
N VAL A 104 -3.83 23.31 15.13
CA VAL A 104 -5.11 22.80 14.65
C VAL A 104 -5.95 22.23 15.81
N ALA A 105 -5.35 21.41 16.67
CA ALA A 105 -6.06 20.81 17.81
C ALA A 105 -6.58 21.88 18.78
N GLU A 106 -5.79 22.89 19.11
CA GLU A 106 -6.20 24.05 19.88
C GLU A 106 -7.37 24.80 19.21
N ARG A 107 -7.25 25.05 17.89
CA ARG A 107 -8.26 25.78 17.11
C ARG A 107 -9.63 25.09 17.15
N ILE A 108 -9.67 23.75 17.06
CA ILE A 108 -10.93 22.98 17.05
C ILE A 108 -11.35 22.49 18.44
N GLY A 109 -10.55 22.79 19.48
CA GLY A 109 -10.87 22.49 20.89
C GLY A 109 -10.86 20.98 21.20
N ILE A 110 -9.80 20.27 20.81
CA ILE A 110 -9.60 18.85 21.13
C ILE A 110 -8.30 18.64 21.89
N PRO A 111 -8.20 17.64 22.79
CA PRO A 111 -6.94 17.21 23.38
C PRO A 111 -6.00 16.65 22.28
N HIS A 112 -4.69 16.90 22.43
CA HIS A 112 -3.69 16.45 21.48
C HIS A 112 -2.45 15.94 22.20
N TYR A 113 -1.96 14.76 21.80
CA TYR A 113 -0.78 14.11 22.34
C TYR A 113 0.29 13.92 21.25
N VAL A 114 1.54 14.10 21.64
CA VAL A 114 2.69 13.80 20.78
C VAL A 114 3.44 12.63 21.41
N LEU A 115 3.62 11.56 20.65
CA LEU A 115 4.28 10.35 21.11
C LEU A 115 5.63 10.20 20.41
N ASP A 116 6.68 9.92 21.18
CA ASP A 116 8.00 9.64 20.64
C ASP A 116 8.04 8.21 20.08
N TYR A 117 8.22 8.12 18.76
CA TYR A 117 8.30 6.88 18.00
C TYR A 117 9.59 6.78 17.18
N GLU A 118 10.58 7.64 17.45
CA GLU A 118 11.81 7.73 16.65
C GLU A 118 12.56 6.40 16.57
N SER A 119 12.87 5.81 17.74
CA SER A 119 13.56 4.51 17.81
C SER A 119 12.78 3.41 17.12
N ARG A 120 11.48 3.35 17.38
CA ARG A 120 10.58 2.34 16.82
C ARG A 120 10.44 2.45 15.30
N PHE A 121 10.33 3.68 14.79
CA PHE A 121 10.26 3.96 13.35
C PHE A 121 11.59 3.64 12.66
N LYS A 122 12.71 3.97 13.30
CA LYS A 122 14.04 3.61 12.80
C LYS A 122 14.17 2.11 12.60
N GLU A 123 13.85 1.30 13.61
CA GLU A 123 13.94 -0.17 13.54
C GLU A 123 12.96 -0.77 12.53
N ALA A 124 11.68 -0.39 12.60
CA ALA A 124 10.63 -1.02 11.83
C ALA A 124 10.60 -0.58 10.36
N VAL A 125 11.06 0.63 10.02
CA VAL A 125 10.92 1.21 8.70
C VAL A 125 12.27 1.55 8.08
N ILE A 126 13.10 2.40 8.76
CA ILE A 126 14.31 2.93 8.15
C ILE A 126 15.38 1.85 7.98
N ASP A 127 15.61 1.03 9.00
CA ASP A 127 16.62 -0.04 8.94
C ASP A 127 16.24 -1.13 7.92
N ARG A 128 14.94 -1.47 7.80
CA ARG A 128 14.44 -2.38 6.76
C ARG A 128 14.56 -1.79 5.37
N PHE A 129 14.27 -0.51 5.20
CA PHE A 129 14.45 0.19 3.95
C PHE A 129 15.90 0.12 3.47
N ALA A 130 16.87 0.40 4.34
CA ALA A 130 18.29 0.29 4.01
C ALA A 130 18.69 -1.16 3.65
N ALA A 131 18.24 -2.14 4.43
CA ALA A 131 18.51 -3.55 4.19
C ALA A 131 17.96 -4.04 2.83
N SER A 132 16.75 -3.63 2.46
CA SER A 132 16.13 -4.00 1.17
C SER A 132 16.92 -3.44 -0.01
N TYR A 133 17.36 -2.18 0.03
CA TYR A 133 18.19 -1.61 -1.04
C TYR A 133 19.55 -2.31 -1.17
N LEU A 134 20.18 -2.65 -0.06
CA LEU A 134 21.44 -3.43 -0.06
C LEU A 134 21.22 -4.85 -0.58
N ALA A 135 20.02 -5.41 -0.47
CA ALA A 135 19.62 -6.68 -1.07
C ALA A 135 19.20 -6.56 -2.55
N GLY A 136 19.29 -5.37 -3.18
CA GLY A 136 18.90 -5.13 -4.57
C GLY A 136 17.39 -5.01 -4.78
N GLU A 137 16.61 -4.83 -3.72
CA GLU A 137 15.17 -4.62 -3.78
C GLU A 137 14.83 -3.12 -3.81
N THR A 138 13.64 -2.79 -4.29
CA THR A 138 13.07 -1.43 -4.25
C THR A 138 11.89 -1.39 -3.29
N PRO A 139 12.12 -1.12 -1.98
CA PRO A 139 11.07 -1.20 -0.96
C PRO A 139 10.04 -0.07 -1.06
N VAL A 140 8.87 -0.28 -0.45
CA VAL A 140 7.79 0.70 -0.28
C VAL A 140 7.63 1.00 1.22
N PRO A 141 8.43 1.92 1.80
CA PRO A 141 8.46 2.14 3.25
C PRO A 141 7.13 2.63 3.82
N CYS A 142 6.28 3.26 3.00
CA CYS A 142 4.94 3.69 3.43
C CYS A 142 4.02 2.50 3.78
N VAL A 143 4.17 1.36 3.12
CA VAL A 143 3.42 0.13 3.45
C VAL A 143 3.82 -0.35 4.84
N GLU A 144 5.11 -0.47 5.10
CA GLU A 144 5.65 -0.90 6.40
C GLU A 144 5.24 0.06 7.52
N CYS A 145 5.34 1.37 7.29
CA CYS A 145 4.92 2.40 8.25
C CYS A 145 3.43 2.29 8.59
N ASN A 146 2.56 2.13 7.58
CA ASN A 146 1.12 2.00 7.81
C ASN A 146 0.81 0.72 8.58
N GLN A 147 1.40 -0.42 8.19
CA GLN A 147 1.13 -1.72 8.80
C GLN A 147 1.63 -1.80 10.24
N SER A 148 2.90 -1.42 10.50
CA SER A 148 3.55 -1.67 11.77
C SER A 148 3.42 -0.52 12.77
N ILE A 149 3.55 0.73 12.33
CA ILE A 149 3.54 1.89 13.22
C ILE A 149 2.12 2.46 13.37
N LYS A 150 1.48 2.84 12.25
CA LYS A 150 0.18 3.52 12.31
C LYS A 150 -0.98 2.59 12.66
N PHE A 151 -1.02 1.37 12.07
CA PHE A 151 -2.18 0.48 12.22
C PHE A 151 -1.97 -0.67 13.20
N ARG A 152 -0.81 -0.80 13.81
CA ARG A 152 -0.60 -1.67 14.96
C ARG A 152 -0.40 -0.83 16.23
N ASP A 153 0.73 -0.12 16.29
CA ASP A 153 1.14 0.52 17.52
C ASP A 153 0.18 1.68 17.91
N LEU A 154 -0.27 2.52 16.94
CA LEU A 154 -1.22 3.60 17.23
C LEU A 154 -2.66 3.11 17.49
N LEU A 155 -3.07 1.94 16.94
CA LEU A 155 -4.34 1.32 17.32
C LEU A 155 -4.33 0.87 18.77
N ASP A 156 -3.22 0.34 19.27
CA ASP A 156 -3.09 -0.04 20.69
C ASP A 156 -3.17 1.20 21.59
N THR A 157 -2.48 2.28 21.23
CA THR A 157 -2.62 3.57 21.92
C THR A 157 -4.07 4.09 21.88
N ALA A 158 -4.76 3.96 20.75
CA ALA A 158 -6.16 4.38 20.64
C ALA A 158 -7.07 3.59 21.59
N ARG A 159 -6.85 2.28 21.73
CA ARG A 159 -7.57 1.45 22.71
C ARG A 159 -7.27 1.84 24.16
N GLU A 160 -6.00 2.13 24.50
CA GLU A 160 -5.60 2.61 25.82
C GLU A 160 -6.27 3.96 26.17
N LEU A 161 -6.47 4.83 25.18
CA LEU A 161 -7.23 6.07 25.31
C LEU A 161 -8.76 5.86 25.36
N GLY A 162 -9.24 4.61 25.30
CA GLY A 162 -10.65 4.26 25.33
C GLY A 162 -11.41 4.57 24.03
N ALA A 163 -10.71 4.74 22.92
CA ALA A 163 -11.33 5.01 21.63
C ALA A 163 -11.96 3.76 21.01
N LYS A 164 -13.09 3.96 20.35
CA LYS A 164 -13.76 2.90 19.57
C LYS A 164 -13.07 2.64 18.24
N VAL A 165 -12.51 3.67 17.64
CA VAL A 165 -11.84 3.62 16.33
C VAL A 165 -10.68 4.60 16.26
N LEU A 166 -9.77 4.33 15.33
CA LEU A 166 -8.72 5.21 14.86
C LEU A 166 -9.11 5.78 13.49
N ALA A 167 -9.21 7.09 13.37
CA ALA A 167 -9.44 7.76 12.10
C ALA A 167 -8.15 8.35 11.53
N THR A 168 -8.02 8.31 10.21
CA THR A 168 -6.86 8.87 9.51
C THR A 168 -7.28 9.65 8.26
N GLY A 169 -6.43 10.58 7.82
CA GLY A 169 -6.64 11.37 6.61
C GLY A 169 -6.25 10.66 5.31
N HIS A 170 -6.18 9.33 5.28
CA HIS A 170 -5.89 8.62 4.04
C HIS A 170 -7.07 8.65 3.06
N TYR A 171 -6.75 8.83 1.77
CA TYR A 171 -7.72 8.71 0.68
C TYR A 171 -7.90 7.25 0.30
N VAL A 172 -8.73 6.55 1.06
CA VAL A 172 -9.29 5.22 0.80
C VAL A 172 -10.67 5.17 1.44
N ALA A 173 -11.58 4.35 0.96
CA ALA A 173 -12.87 4.15 1.59
C ALA A 173 -12.89 2.81 2.34
N SER A 174 -13.54 2.76 3.51
CA SER A 174 -13.88 1.51 4.17
C SER A 174 -15.38 1.45 4.40
N ARG A 175 -15.99 0.30 4.06
CA ARG A 175 -17.44 0.13 4.15
C ARG A 175 -17.76 -1.14 4.93
N ALA A 176 -18.80 -1.06 5.78
CA ALA A 176 -19.31 -2.23 6.49
C ALA A 176 -19.84 -3.27 5.48
N LEU A 177 -19.63 -4.54 5.78
CA LEU A 177 -20.15 -5.66 5.00
C LEU A 177 -21.43 -6.21 5.66
N PRO A 178 -22.39 -6.74 4.87
CA PRO A 178 -23.64 -7.30 5.40
C PRO A 178 -23.43 -8.50 6.34
N ASP A 179 -22.34 -9.24 6.14
CA ASP A 179 -21.95 -10.43 6.93
C ASP A 179 -21.05 -10.09 8.12
N GLY A 180 -20.87 -8.82 8.40
CA GLY A 180 -19.97 -8.28 9.43
C GLY A 180 -18.58 -7.98 8.91
N GLY A 181 -17.80 -7.22 9.71
CA GLY A 181 -16.50 -6.71 9.31
C GLY A 181 -16.58 -5.56 8.30
N ARG A 182 -15.43 -5.23 7.72
CA ARG A 182 -15.31 -4.10 6.78
C ARG A 182 -14.49 -4.49 5.55
N ALA A 183 -14.80 -3.88 4.41
CA ALA A 183 -13.99 -3.96 3.20
C ALA A 183 -13.31 -2.63 2.91
N LEU A 184 -12.11 -2.72 2.34
CA LEU A 184 -11.30 -1.59 1.90
C LEU A 184 -11.55 -1.35 0.41
N TYR A 185 -11.70 -0.09 0.03
CA TYR A 185 -11.94 0.34 -1.35
C TYR A 185 -10.99 1.46 -1.74
N ARG A 186 -10.76 1.60 -3.03
CA ARG A 186 -10.08 2.77 -3.58
C ARG A 186 -10.86 4.04 -3.22
N ALA A 187 -10.14 5.16 -3.14
CA ALA A 187 -10.77 6.46 -2.92
C ALA A 187 -11.73 6.85 -4.06
N ARG A 188 -12.69 7.71 -3.76
CA ARG A 188 -13.49 8.39 -4.78
C ARG A 188 -12.62 9.27 -5.70
N ASP A 189 -11.63 9.95 -5.13
CA ASP A 189 -10.61 10.71 -5.85
C ASP A 189 -9.48 9.74 -6.27
N LEU A 190 -9.57 9.21 -7.49
CA LEU A 190 -8.62 8.20 -7.99
C LEU A 190 -7.20 8.74 -8.15
N ASP A 191 -7.04 10.05 -8.36
CA ASP A 191 -5.73 10.70 -8.46
C ASP A 191 -5.03 10.80 -7.10
N ARG A 192 -5.80 10.67 -6.01
CA ARG A 192 -5.33 10.67 -4.62
C ARG A 192 -5.42 9.31 -3.94
N ASP A 193 -5.85 8.27 -4.68
CA ASP A 193 -6.03 6.93 -4.14
C ASP A 193 -4.76 6.37 -3.49
N GLN A 194 -4.84 6.07 -2.21
CA GLN A 194 -3.75 5.54 -1.39
C GLN A 194 -3.91 4.05 -1.06
N SER A 195 -4.88 3.38 -1.68
CA SER A 195 -5.14 1.95 -1.44
C SER A 195 -3.92 1.06 -1.68
N TYR A 196 -3.03 1.45 -2.62
CA TYR A 196 -1.76 0.78 -2.89
C TYR A 196 -0.85 0.67 -1.64
N PHE A 197 -0.90 1.64 -0.73
CA PHE A 197 -0.06 1.69 0.46
C PHE A 197 -0.72 1.07 1.71
N LEU A 198 -1.99 0.64 1.57
CA LEU A 198 -2.79 0.10 2.68
C LEU A 198 -3.22 -1.35 2.49
N PHE A 199 -2.80 -2.01 1.42
CA PHE A 199 -3.18 -3.40 1.14
C PHE A 199 -2.79 -4.38 2.25
N ALA A 200 -1.73 -4.07 3.01
CA ALA A 200 -1.21 -4.89 4.10
C ALA A 200 -1.99 -4.73 5.43
N THR A 201 -3.03 -3.88 5.46
CA THR A 201 -3.94 -3.73 6.59
C THR A 201 -4.67 -5.05 6.84
N THR A 202 -4.57 -5.62 8.04
CA THR A 202 -5.30 -6.84 8.39
C THR A 202 -6.79 -6.57 8.60
N GLN A 203 -7.64 -7.61 8.53
CA GLN A 203 -9.08 -7.45 8.78
C GLN A 203 -9.34 -6.87 10.18
N ALA A 204 -8.66 -7.37 11.20
CA ALA A 204 -8.80 -6.88 12.57
C ALA A 204 -8.42 -5.39 12.73
N GLN A 205 -7.44 -4.92 11.97
CA GLN A 205 -7.10 -3.49 11.92
C GLN A 205 -8.16 -2.70 11.17
N LEU A 206 -8.61 -3.20 10.00
CA LEU A 206 -9.59 -2.53 9.15
C LEU A 206 -10.92 -2.30 9.87
N ASP A 207 -11.34 -3.23 10.72
CA ASP A 207 -12.58 -3.12 11.51
C ASP A 207 -12.54 -1.91 12.46
N LEU A 208 -11.35 -1.51 12.93
CA LEU A 208 -11.13 -0.39 13.83
C LEU A 208 -10.71 0.92 13.13
N LEU A 209 -10.42 0.87 11.83
CA LEU A 209 -9.98 2.03 11.08
C LEU A 209 -11.15 2.75 10.40
N ARG A 210 -11.06 4.10 10.36
CA ARG A 210 -12.00 4.94 9.62
C ARG A 210 -11.25 5.95 8.76
N PHE A 211 -11.80 6.19 7.58
CA PHE A 211 -11.19 7.05 6.56
C PHE A 211 -12.21 8.10 6.07
N PRO A 212 -12.46 9.17 6.85
CA PRO A 212 -13.52 10.14 6.54
C PRO A 212 -13.34 10.89 5.21
N LEU A 213 -12.13 10.87 4.63
CA LEU A 213 -11.82 11.51 3.35
C LEU A 213 -11.97 10.58 2.14
N GLY A 214 -12.24 9.30 2.34
CA GLY A 214 -12.32 8.31 1.27
C GLY A 214 -13.39 8.59 0.21
N GLU A 215 -14.48 9.24 0.62
CA GLU A 215 -15.60 9.63 -0.26
C GLU A 215 -15.54 11.12 -0.69
N ARG A 216 -14.36 11.76 -0.52
CA ARG A 216 -14.15 13.17 -0.84
C ARG A 216 -13.02 13.36 -1.85
N THR A 217 -13.12 14.42 -2.64
CA THR A 217 -12.00 14.87 -3.49
C THR A 217 -11.04 15.73 -2.66
N LYS A 218 -9.82 15.89 -3.16
CA LYS A 218 -8.83 16.79 -2.56
C LYS A 218 -9.31 18.25 -2.55
N ALA A 219 -10.04 18.66 -3.58
CA ALA A 219 -10.62 20.00 -3.67
C ALA A 219 -11.64 20.23 -2.54
N GLU A 220 -12.58 19.29 -2.33
CA GLU A 220 -13.55 19.33 -1.24
C GLU A 220 -12.86 19.36 0.14
N THR A 221 -11.78 18.60 0.31
CA THR A 221 -10.99 18.58 1.56
C THR A 221 -10.36 19.96 1.82
N ARG A 222 -9.77 20.61 0.83
CA ARG A 222 -9.20 21.96 0.98
C ARG A 222 -10.27 23.01 1.25
N GLU A 223 -11.43 22.88 0.65
CA GLU A 223 -12.58 23.77 0.93
C GLU A 223 -13.04 23.63 2.39
N LEU A 224 -13.16 22.40 2.90
CA LEU A 224 -13.45 22.15 4.32
C LEU A 224 -12.38 22.74 5.24
N ALA A 225 -11.09 22.62 4.88
CA ALA A 225 -10.02 23.23 5.67
C ALA A 225 -10.19 24.75 5.79
N ARG A 226 -10.54 25.45 4.69
CA ARG A 226 -10.81 26.88 4.71
C ARG A 226 -12.09 27.20 5.51
N LYS A 227 -13.16 26.41 5.34
CA LYS A 227 -14.41 26.56 6.09
C LYS A 227 -14.19 26.44 7.60
N PHE A 228 -13.34 25.52 8.04
CA PHE A 228 -12.97 25.36 9.45
C PHE A 228 -11.93 26.38 9.94
N GLY A 229 -11.39 27.22 9.05
CA GLY A 229 -10.39 28.23 9.36
C GLY A 229 -9.05 27.64 9.77
N LEU A 230 -8.66 26.50 9.18
CA LEU A 230 -7.42 25.80 9.48
C LEU A 230 -6.25 26.48 8.74
N ALA A 231 -5.21 26.88 9.49
CA ALA A 231 -4.03 27.54 8.91
C ALA A 231 -3.28 26.68 7.88
N VAL A 232 -3.47 25.37 7.94
CA VAL A 232 -2.83 24.40 7.02
C VAL A 232 -3.56 24.21 5.69
N ALA A 233 -4.65 24.96 5.41
CA ALA A 233 -5.49 24.78 4.21
C ALA A 233 -4.73 24.82 2.89
N ASP A 234 -3.72 25.68 2.79
CA ASP A 234 -2.91 25.89 1.60
C ASP A 234 -1.54 25.22 1.68
N LYS A 235 -1.28 24.42 2.73
CA LYS A 235 -0.04 23.63 2.89
C LYS A 235 0.11 22.63 1.75
N HIS A 236 1.33 22.53 1.19
CA HIS A 236 1.63 21.56 0.14
C HIS A 236 1.56 20.13 0.68
N ASP A 237 1.12 19.20 -0.18
CA ASP A 237 1.12 17.78 0.14
C ASP A 237 2.56 17.24 0.16
N SER A 238 2.87 16.35 1.10
CA SER A 238 4.13 15.60 1.09
C SER A 238 4.12 14.64 -0.11
N GLN A 239 5.10 14.79 -1.01
CA GLN A 239 5.22 14.00 -2.25
C GLN A 239 6.24 12.87 -2.11
N ASP A 240 7.23 13.03 -1.21
CA ASP A 240 8.38 12.16 -1.06
C ASP A 240 8.33 11.28 0.18
N ILE A 241 9.26 10.33 0.26
CA ILE A 241 9.48 9.52 1.45
C ILE A 241 9.83 10.45 2.61
N CYS A 242 9.02 10.43 3.66
CA CYS A 242 9.06 11.42 4.74
C CYS A 242 10.43 11.59 5.43
N PHE A 243 11.24 10.52 5.50
CA PHE A 243 12.59 10.56 6.11
C PHE A 243 13.73 10.75 5.09
N VAL A 244 13.42 11.08 3.82
CA VAL A 244 14.38 11.39 2.75
C VAL A 244 14.21 12.84 2.30
N PRO A 245 14.61 13.83 3.11
CA PRO A 245 14.28 15.24 2.91
C PRO A 245 14.94 15.87 1.69
N THR A 246 16.03 15.29 1.19
CA THR A 246 16.81 15.80 0.05
C THR A 246 16.51 15.06 -1.25
N GLY A 247 15.57 14.11 -1.26
CA GLY A 247 15.21 13.28 -2.41
C GLY A 247 16.24 12.21 -2.78
N ARG A 248 17.40 12.14 -2.08
CA ARG A 248 18.44 11.12 -2.30
C ARG A 248 18.41 10.06 -1.19
N TYR A 249 17.74 8.97 -1.45
CA TYR A 249 17.68 7.84 -0.51
C TYR A 249 19.03 7.16 -0.31
N THR A 250 19.93 7.23 -1.30
CA THR A 250 21.30 6.69 -1.21
C THR A 250 22.10 7.33 -0.09
N ASP A 251 22.00 8.66 0.09
CA ASP A 251 22.69 9.38 1.17
C ASP A 251 22.22 8.90 2.57
N VAL A 252 20.94 8.54 2.68
CA VAL A 252 20.36 7.97 3.90
C VAL A 252 20.94 6.58 4.17
N ILE A 253 21.01 5.72 3.14
CA ILE A 253 21.52 4.34 3.24
C ILE A 253 23.00 4.36 3.63
N GLU A 254 23.82 5.16 2.96
CA GLU A 254 25.27 5.29 3.23
C GLU A 254 25.55 5.75 4.66
N ARG A 255 24.74 6.68 5.18
CA ARG A 255 24.85 7.15 6.57
C ARG A 255 24.43 6.09 7.58
N LEU A 256 23.38 5.32 7.29
CA LEU A 256 22.87 4.28 8.18
C LEU A 256 23.75 3.03 8.20
N ARG A 257 24.43 2.75 7.12
CA ARG A 257 25.26 1.56 6.89
C ARG A 257 26.60 1.96 6.26
N PRO A 258 27.47 2.70 6.98
CA PRO A 258 28.77 3.11 6.45
C PRO A 258 29.59 1.90 6.00
N GLY A 259 30.12 1.95 4.79
CA GLY A 259 30.95 0.88 4.22
C GLY A 259 30.19 -0.37 3.71
N ALA A 260 28.85 -0.37 3.78
CA ALA A 260 28.04 -1.47 3.25
C ALA A 260 27.79 -1.36 1.73
N VAL A 261 28.08 -0.21 1.15
CA VAL A 261 27.97 0.01 -0.31
C VAL A 261 29.28 -0.38 -0.95
N GLU A 262 29.23 -1.41 -1.78
CA GLU A 262 30.43 -1.97 -2.43
C GLU A 262 30.35 -1.79 -3.95
N PRO A 263 31.50 -1.48 -4.61
CA PRO A 263 31.58 -1.40 -6.05
C PRO A 263 31.38 -2.76 -6.70
N GLY A 264 30.94 -2.75 -7.97
CA GLY A 264 30.69 -3.96 -8.72
C GLY A 264 30.64 -3.74 -10.22
N GLU A 265 30.12 -4.72 -10.94
CA GLU A 265 30.13 -4.77 -12.41
C GLU A 265 28.76 -4.43 -12.97
N ILE A 266 28.74 -3.74 -14.11
CA ILE A 266 27.57 -3.63 -14.98
C ILE A 266 27.77 -4.62 -16.11
N VAL A 267 26.86 -5.59 -16.24
CA VAL A 267 26.96 -6.69 -17.21
C VAL A 267 25.75 -6.72 -18.13
N ASP A 268 25.92 -7.26 -19.35
CA ASP A 268 24.78 -7.56 -20.23
C ASP A 268 24.07 -8.87 -19.81
N LEU A 269 23.02 -9.25 -20.56
CA LEU A 269 22.26 -10.49 -20.33
C LEU A 269 23.08 -11.78 -20.47
N ALA A 270 24.19 -11.73 -21.21
CA ALA A 270 25.11 -12.86 -21.41
C ALA A 270 26.20 -12.91 -20.32
N GLY A 271 26.30 -11.88 -19.45
CA GLY A 271 27.31 -11.77 -18.41
C GLY A 271 28.58 -11.05 -18.82
N ASN A 272 28.63 -10.47 -20.03
CA ASN A 272 29.79 -9.67 -20.45
C ASN A 272 29.83 -8.35 -19.68
N VAL A 273 31.01 -8.00 -19.18
CA VAL A 273 31.22 -6.75 -18.43
C VAL A 273 31.21 -5.56 -19.39
N LEU A 274 30.30 -4.63 -19.16
CA LEU A 274 30.15 -3.38 -19.91
C LEU A 274 30.74 -2.16 -19.17
N GLY A 275 30.88 -2.25 -17.84
CA GLY A 275 31.37 -1.17 -17.01
C GLY A 275 31.36 -1.54 -15.52
N HIS A 276 31.60 -0.53 -14.68
CA HIS A 276 31.63 -0.69 -13.24
C HIS A 276 30.73 0.37 -12.57
N HIS A 277 30.37 0.12 -11.31
CA HIS A 277 29.56 1.02 -10.51
C HIS A 277 30.08 1.07 -9.06
N ASP A 278 29.78 2.16 -8.33
CA ASP A 278 30.19 2.36 -6.95
C ASP A 278 29.27 1.67 -5.94
N GLY A 279 28.09 1.17 -6.36
CA GLY A 279 27.15 0.45 -5.52
C GLY A 279 25.81 0.18 -6.21
N ILE A 280 25.23 -1.01 -5.98
CA ILE A 280 23.94 -1.41 -6.57
C ILE A 280 22.78 -0.51 -6.12
N ILE A 281 22.88 0.14 -4.96
CA ILE A 281 21.86 1.03 -4.43
C ILE A 281 21.57 2.25 -5.31
N HIS A 282 22.48 2.59 -6.24
CA HIS A 282 22.29 3.68 -7.20
C HIS A 282 21.42 3.29 -8.40
N PHE A 283 20.96 2.02 -8.46
CA PHE A 283 20.22 1.47 -9.59
C PHE A 283 18.87 0.92 -9.17
N THR A 284 17.91 1.03 -10.08
CA THR A 284 16.56 0.49 -9.90
C THR A 284 16.12 -0.20 -11.18
N VAL A 285 15.41 -1.32 -11.09
CA VAL A 285 14.88 -2.05 -12.26
C VAL A 285 14.04 -1.12 -13.13
N GLY A 286 14.32 -1.10 -14.44
CA GLY A 286 13.73 -0.18 -15.41
C GLY A 286 14.46 1.14 -15.60
N GLN A 287 15.50 1.43 -14.81
CA GLN A 287 16.32 2.65 -14.98
C GLN A 287 17.07 2.62 -16.32
N ARG A 288 16.98 3.76 -17.05
CA ARG A 288 17.66 3.97 -18.34
C ARG A 288 18.84 4.94 -18.25
N ARG A 289 18.72 5.98 -17.40
CA ARG A 289 19.69 7.07 -17.32
C ARG A 289 20.70 6.82 -16.20
N GLY A 290 21.91 7.34 -16.35
CA GLY A 290 22.94 7.26 -15.31
C GLY A 290 23.58 5.89 -15.16
N LEU A 291 23.54 5.03 -16.20
CA LEU A 291 24.17 3.71 -16.17
C LEU A 291 25.70 3.78 -16.29
N GLY A 292 26.25 4.87 -16.85
CA GLY A 292 27.70 5.01 -17.04
C GLY A 292 28.30 4.11 -18.12
N VAL A 293 27.48 3.45 -18.96
CA VAL A 293 27.93 2.58 -20.04
C VAL A 293 27.47 3.08 -21.40
N ALA A 294 28.30 2.90 -22.45
CA ALA A 294 28.03 3.27 -23.83
C ALA A 294 27.90 2.02 -24.68
N ALA A 295 26.70 1.70 -25.14
CA ALA A 295 26.42 0.48 -25.92
C ALA A 295 25.86 0.75 -27.33
N GLY A 296 25.82 2.01 -27.78
CA GLY A 296 25.26 2.39 -29.08
C GLY A 296 23.73 2.27 -29.21
N HIS A 297 23.07 1.69 -28.23
CA HIS A 297 21.60 1.57 -28.12
C HIS A 297 21.15 1.74 -26.68
N PRO A 298 19.85 2.07 -26.42
CA PRO A 298 19.34 2.23 -25.07
C PRO A 298 19.41 0.93 -24.28
N LEU A 299 20.04 0.99 -23.09
CA LEU A 299 20.04 -0.08 -22.10
C LEU A 299 19.19 0.30 -20.91
N TYR A 300 18.65 -0.72 -20.25
CA TYR A 300 17.82 -0.62 -19.05
C TYR A 300 18.32 -1.59 -17.99
N VAL A 301 18.23 -1.22 -16.72
CA VAL A 301 18.47 -2.15 -15.62
C VAL A 301 17.39 -3.22 -15.64
N VAL A 302 17.77 -4.48 -15.88
CA VAL A 302 16.84 -5.62 -15.93
C VAL A 302 16.71 -6.27 -14.57
N ARG A 303 17.83 -6.45 -13.84
CA ARG A 303 17.85 -6.99 -12.48
C ARG A 303 19.11 -6.55 -11.74
N LEU A 304 19.02 -6.62 -10.40
CA LEU A 304 20.12 -6.38 -9.48
C LEU A 304 20.50 -7.69 -8.80
N GLU A 305 21.76 -8.09 -8.88
CA GLU A 305 22.31 -9.31 -8.30
C GLU A 305 23.20 -8.92 -7.09
N ALA A 306 22.59 -8.65 -5.95
CA ALA A 306 23.27 -8.12 -4.77
C ALA A 306 24.44 -9.01 -4.30
N GLY A 307 24.23 -10.33 -4.23
CA GLY A 307 25.27 -11.26 -3.81
C GLY A 307 26.50 -11.30 -4.74
N ALA A 308 26.30 -11.01 -6.03
CA ALA A 308 27.38 -10.90 -7.02
C ALA A 308 27.85 -9.45 -7.23
N ARG A 309 27.20 -8.48 -6.61
CA ARG A 309 27.43 -7.02 -6.80
C ARG A 309 27.32 -6.62 -8.27
N ARG A 310 26.31 -7.16 -8.98
CA ARG A 310 26.11 -6.94 -10.40
C ARG A 310 24.83 -6.19 -10.70
N VAL A 311 24.92 -5.28 -11.65
CA VAL A 311 23.79 -4.62 -12.31
C VAL A 311 23.67 -5.22 -13.70
N VAL A 312 22.64 -6.02 -13.93
CA VAL A 312 22.38 -6.62 -15.23
C VAL A 312 21.54 -5.67 -16.07
N VAL A 313 22.06 -5.31 -17.24
CA VAL A 313 21.39 -4.41 -18.17
C VAL A 313 21.04 -5.11 -19.48
N GLY A 314 20.00 -4.63 -20.15
CA GLY A 314 19.54 -5.21 -21.41
C GLY A 314 18.64 -4.25 -22.19
N PRO A 315 18.16 -4.68 -23.38
CA PRO A 315 17.19 -3.92 -24.15
C PRO A 315 15.85 -3.85 -23.41
N ARG A 316 14.95 -2.94 -23.86
CA ARG A 316 13.66 -2.71 -23.21
C ARG A 316 12.79 -3.96 -23.09
N GLU A 317 12.86 -4.81 -24.10
CA GLU A 317 12.09 -6.06 -24.19
C GLU A 317 12.42 -7.03 -23.04
N ALA A 318 13.65 -6.97 -22.52
CA ALA A 318 14.09 -7.76 -21.36
C ALA A 318 13.45 -7.32 -20.03
N LEU A 319 12.79 -6.16 -20.00
CA LEU A 319 12.01 -5.70 -18.82
C LEU A 319 10.65 -6.38 -18.72
N ARG A 320 10.19 -7.05 -19.77
CA ARG A 320 8.84 -7.60 -19.84
C ARG A 320 8.67 -8.75 -18.88
N THR A 321 7.78 -8.56 -17.93
CA THR A 321 7.41 -9.55 -16.91
C THR A 321 6.02 -10.08 -17.19
N SER A 322 5.85 -11.40 -17.11
CA SER A 322 4.57 -12.06 -17.26
C SER A 322 4.17 -12.88 -16.02
N ARG A 323 5.13 -13.17 -15.13
CA ARG A 323 4.89 -13.87 -13.86
C ARG A 323 5.66 -13.23 -12.72
N MET A 324 5.02 -13.19 -11.55
CA MET A 324 5.62 -12.74 -10.29
C MET A 324 5.37 -13.77 -9.19
N HIS A 325 6.33 -13.90 -8.27
CA HIS A 325 6.16 -14.60 -7.01
C HIS A 325 6.05 -13.56 -5.90
N LEU A 326 5.09 -13.76 -5.00
CA LEU A 326 4.83 -12.84 -3.88
C LEU A 326 5.16 -13.50 -2.56
N ARG A 327 5.71 -12.69 -1.64
CA ARG A 327 5.83 -12.99 -0.21
C ARG A 327 4.93 -12.06 0.61
N ASP A 328 4.74 -12.38 1.88
CA ASP A 328 3.99 -11.55 2.85
C ASP A 328 2.59 -11.16 2.35
N VAL A 329 1.86 -12.14 1.80
CA VAL A 329 0.56 -11.90 1.20
C VAL A 329 -0.49 -11.68 2.29
N ASN A 330 -1.15 -10.52 2.24
CA ASN A 330 -2.37 -10.20 2.97
C ASN A 330 -3.60 -10.38 2.07
N TRP A 331 -4.69 -10.92 2.62
CA TRP A 331 -5.92 -11.16 1.87
C TRP A 331 -7.13 -10.61 2.60
N LEU A 332 -7.90 -9.75 1.91
CA LEU A 332 -9.11 -9.07 2.40
C LEU A 332 -10.37 -9.48 1.61
N GLY A 333 -10.27 -10.54 0.82
CA GLY A 333 -11.42 -11.09 0.09
C GLY A 333 -12.46 -11.69 1.04
N GLN A 334 -13.65 -11.99 0.51
CA GLN A 334 -14.79 -12.50 1.29
C GLN A 334 -14.50 -13.83 1.99
N TYR A 335 -13.75 -14.72 1.32
CA TYR A 335 -13.33 -16.03 1.85
C TYR A 335 -11.82 -16.04 2.08
N SER A 336 -11.29 -17.07 2.72
CA SER A 336 -9.84 -17.22 2.84
C SER A 336 -9.16 -17.33 1.47
N ILE A 337 -7.88 -16.96 1.39
CA ILE A 337 -7.11 -17.09 0.14
C ILE A 337 -7.05 -18.54 -0.33
N ASP A 338 -7.03 -19.50 0.60
CA ASP A 338 -7.05 -20.93 0.28
C ASP A 338 -8.34 -21.33 -0.43
N HIS A 339 -9.48 -20.78 0.00
CA HIS A 339 -10.75 -20.98 -0.66
C HIS A 339 -10.78 -20.29 -2.04
N ALA A 340 -10.28 -19.06 -2.13
CA ALA A 340 -10.21 -18.34 -3.40
C ALA A 340 -9.37 -19.08 -4.45
N LEU A 341 -8.32 -19.79 -4.02
CA LEU A 341 -7.42 -20.55 -4.89
C LEU A 341 -7.76 -22.05 -5.00
N CYS A 342 -8.88 -22.51 -4.43
CA CYS A 342 -9.25 -23.95 -4.44
C CYS A 342 -9.47 -24.51 -5.85
N ALA A 343 -9.90 -23.69 -6.80
CA ALA A 343 -10.06 -24.05 -8.21
C ALA A 343 -8.74 -24.02 -9.01
N GLY A 344 -7.61 -23.76 -8.34
CA GLY A 344 -6.27 -23.67 -8.94
C GLY A 344 -5.86 -22.24 -9.33
N TRP A 345 -6.81 -21.35 -9.61
CA TRP A 345 -6.54 -19.95 -9.95
C TRP A 345 -7.73 -19.05 -9.60
N HIS A 346 -7.46 -17.74 -9.41
CA HIS A 346 -8.45 -16.71 -9.11
C HIS A 346 -8.18 -15.45 -9.93
N GLU A 347 -9.19 -14.92 -10.59
CA GLU A 347 -9.09 -13.70 -11.39
C GLU A 347 -9.09 -12.47 -10.49
N VAL A 348 -8.16 -11.56 -10.77
CA VAL A 348 -8.03 -10.27 -10.07
C VAL A 348 -7.52 -9.20 -11.03
N PHE A 349 -7.62 -7.94 -10.60
CA PHE A 349 -6.91 -6.84 -11.22
C PHE A 349 -5.78 -6.39 -10.28
N ILE A 350 -4.60 -6.13 -10.82
CA ILE A 350 -3.43 -5.81 -10.00
C ILE A 350 -2.81 -4.47 -10.32
N LYS A 351 -2.20 -3.85 -9.31
CA LYS A 351 -1.25 -2.73 -9.47
C LYS A 351 0.10 -3.15 -8.92
N VAL A 352 1.15 -2.98 -9.72
CA VAL A 352 2.56 -3.15 -9.30
C VAL A 352 3.25 -1.81 -9.07
N ARG A 353 2.54 -0.71 -9.27
CA ARG A 353 2.96 0.68 -8.98
C ARG A 353 1.74 1.51 -8.61
N SER A 354 1.90 2.45 -7.68
CA SER A 354 0.80 3.32 -7.21
C SER A 354 0.17 4.16 -8.33
N THR A 355 0.96 4.59 -9.32
CA THR A 355 0.55 5.49 -10.40
C THR A 355 -0.09 4.82 -11.60
N ARG A 356 -0.05 3.47 -11.70
CA ARG A 356 -0.63 2.72 -12.82
C ARG A 356 -2.09 2.32 -12.53
N PRO A 357 -2.95 2.21 -13.56
CA PRO A 357 -4.27 1.60 -13.41
C PRO A 357 -4.12 0.10 -13.10
N PRO A 358 -5.15 -0.53 -12.50
CA PRO A 358 -5.17 -1.98 -12.33
C PRO A 358 -5.21 -2.71 -13.66
N HIS A 359 -4.45 -3.83 -13.78
CA HIS A 359 -4.39 -4.70 -14.95
C HIS A 359 -4.89 -6.11 -14.61
N PRO A 360 -5.54 -6.83 -15.56
CA PRO A 360 -6.03 -8.18 -15.31
C PRO A 360 -4.89 -9.17 -15.08
N ALA A 361 -5.07 -10.03 -14.10
CA ALA A 361 -4.11 -11.05 -13.71
C ALA A 361 -4.81 -12.26 -13.08
N TRP A 362 -4.08 -13.36 -12.94
CA TRP A 362 -4.50 -14.58 -12.29
C TRP A 362 -3.62 -14.86 -11.08
N LEU A 363 -4.25 -15.13 -9.94
CA LEU A 363 -3.55 -15.63 -8.77
C LEU A 363 -3.59 -17.15 -8.78
N SER A 364 -2.50 -17.78 -8.42
CA SER A 364 -2.41 -19.22 -8.21
C SER A 364 -1.50 -19.55 -7.04
N ARG A 365 -1.59 -20.79 -6.55
CA ARG A 365 -0.68 -21.27 -5.52
C ARG A 365 0.60 -21.80 -6.19
N GLY A 366 1.72 -21.17 -5.89
CA GLY A 366 3.05 -21.63 -6.26
C GLY A 366 3.71 -22.49 -5.18
N ALA A 367 4.89 -22.99 -5.46
CA ALA A 367 5.67 -23.80 -4.52
C ALA A 367 6.05 -23.03 -3.25
N ASN A 368 6.29 -21.73 -3.36
CA ASN A 368 6.81 -20.87 -2.29
C ASN A 368 5.85 -19.73 -1.92
N GLY A 369 4.54 -19.85 -2.20
CA GLY A 369 3.57 -18.81 -1.89
C GLY A 369 2.57 -18.56 -3.02
N VAL A 370 2.20 -17.31 -3.22
CA VAL A 370 1.25 -16.90 -4.27
C VAL A 370 2.02 -16.48 -5.52
N GLU A 371 1.59 -17.02 -6.66
CA GLU A 371 2.04 -16.60 -7.99
C GLU A 371 0.99 -15.73 -8.64
N VAL A 372 1.46 -14.75 -9.42
CA VAL A 372 0.63 -13.84 -10.22
C VAL A 372 1.04 -13.97 -11.69
N ASP A 373 0.12 -14.43 -12.51
CA ASP A 373 0.27 -14.47 -13.97
C ASP A 373 -0.45 -13.25 -14.58
N LEU A 374 0.31 -12.42 -15.28
CA LEU A 374 -0.20 -11.23 -15.97
C LEU A 374 -0.84 -11.61 -17.31
N VAL A 375 -2.08 -11.17 -17.55
CA VAL A 375 -2.72 -11.30 -18.88
C VAL A 375 -2.00 -10.45 -19.91
N ILE A 376 -1.60 -9.25 -19.52
CA ILE A 376 -0.79 -8.33 -20.29
C ILE A 376 0.49 -8.08 -19.50
N GLY A 377 1.65 -8.53 -20.00
CA GLY A 377 2.92 -8.35 -19.29
C GLY A 377 3.17 -6.88 -18.91
N GLU A 378 3.93 -6.66 -17.84
CA GLU A 378 4.31 -5.34 -17.33
C GLU A 378 5.83 -5.13 -17.44
N ASP A 379 6.26 -3.92 -17.80
CA ASP A 379 7.68 -3.60 -17.94
C ASP A 379 8.26 -3.09 -16.60
N GLY A 380 9.44 -3.58 -16.23
CA GLY A 380 10.23 -3.06 -15.12
C GLY A 380 9.59 -3.33 -13.76
N VAL A 381 9.06 -4.52 -13.56
CA VAL A 381 8.61 -5.02 -12.26
C VAL A 381 9.82 -5.23 -11.37
N SER A 382 9.81 -4.61 -10.18
CA SER A 382 10.96 -4.63 -9.26
C SER A 382 10.66 -5.45 -8.01
N PRO A 383 11.55 -6.35 -7.59
CA PRO A 383 11.49 -6.97 -6.27
C PRO A 383 11.46 -5.91 -5.16
N GLY A 384 10.72 -6.19 -4.08
CA GLY A 384 10.49 -5.25 -2.97
C GLY A 384 9.30 -4.32 -3.15
N GLN A 385 8.80 -4.12 -4.38
CA GLN A 385 7.56 -3.39 -4.64
C GLN A 385 6.33 -4.21 -4.24
N ALA A 386 5.21 -3.52 -4.03
CA ALA A 386 3.93 -4.17 -3.77
C ALA A 386 3.25 -4.61 -5.07
N CYS A 387 2.51 -5.73 -4.98
CA CYS A 387 1.51 -6.13 -5.95
C CYS A 387 0.16 -6.15 -5.23
N VAL A 388 -0.72 -5.20 -5.54
CA VAL A 388 -2.00 -5.00 -4.85
C VAL A 388 -3.16 -5.50 -5.70
N PHE A 389 -4.08 -6.25 -5.08
CA PHE A 389 -5.19 -6.94 -5.75
C PHE A 389 -6.49 -6.16 -5.62
N TYR A 390 -7.24 -6.07 -6.70
CA TYR A 390 -8.55 -5.43 -6.79
C TYR A 390 -9.57 -6.35 -7.47
N ASP A 391 -10.85 -6.17 -7.13
CA ASP A 391 -11.96 -6.95 -7.72
C ASP A 391 -12.36 -6.48 -9.13
N VAL A 392 -12.18 -5.18 -9.42
CA VAL A 392 -12.50 -4.58 -10.72
C VAL A 392 -11.39 -3.60 -11.16
N PRO A 393 -11.27 -3.28 -12.47
CA PRO A 393 -10.19 -2.41 -12.95
C PRO A 393 -10.44 -0.92 -12.70
N GLU A 394 -11.69 -0.50 -12.53
CA GLU A 394 -12.10 0.91 -12.56
C GLU A 394 -12.87 1.33 -11.30
N GLY A 395 -12.99 2.65 -11.11
CA GLY A 395 -13.76 3.25 -10.04
C GLY A 395 -13.22 2.94 -8.63
N GLN A 396 -14.14 2.93 -7.67
CA GLN A 396 -13.85 2.57 -6.28
C GLN A 396 -13.80 1.04 -6.10
N ALA A 397 -12.88 0.39 -6.79
CA ALA A 397 -12.66 -1.04 -6.69
C ALA A 397 -12.38 -1.48 -5.24
N ARG A 398 -12.88 -2.65 -4.84
CA ARG A 398 -12.54 -3.27 -3.57
C ARG A 398 -11.09 -3.75 -3.61
N VAL A 399 -10.34 -3.47 -2.56
CA VAL A 399 -9.02 -4.04 -2.33
C VAL A 399 -9.18 -5.44 -1.79
N LEU A 400 -8.69 -6.43 -2.53
CA LEU A 400 -8.69 -7.83 -2.11
C LEU A 400 -7.44 -8.22 -1.33
N GLY A 401 -6.47 -7.31 -1.22
CA GLY A 401 -5.20 -7.53 -0.54
C GLY A 401 -4.01 -7.26 -1.44
N GLY A 402 -2.94 -8.00 -1.23
CA GLY A 402 -1.70 -7.87 -1.99
C GLY A 402 -0.54 -8.58 -1.33
N GLY A 403 0.64 -8.46 -1.92
CA GLY A 403 1.89 -9.00 -1.36
C GLY A 403 3.10 -8.21 -1.84
N ILE A 404 4.25 -8.53 -1.31
CA ILE A 404 5.53 -7.96 -1.74
C ILE A 404 6.10 -8.83 -2.87
N ILE A 405 6.50 -8.22 -3.97
CA ILE A 405 7.11 -8.90 -5.12
C ILE A 405 8.48 -9.43 -4.67
N GLN A 406 8.63 -10.74 -4.66
CA GLN A 406 9.88 -11.43 -4.34
C GLN A 406 10.75 -11.59 -5.57
N SER A 407 10.13 -12.01 -6.67
CA SER A 407 10.80 -12.18 -7.96
C SER A 407 9.83 -11.97 -9.13
N ALA A 408 10.40 -11.64 -10.29
CA ALA A 408 9.69 -11.42 -11.53
C ALA A 408 10.35 -12.25 -12.65
N ALA A 409 9.55 -12.94 -13.45
CA ALA A 409 10.03 -13.78 -14.56
C ALA A 409 9.74 -13.12 -15.91
N ALA A 410 10.68 -13.26 -16.84
CA ALA A 410 10.54 -12.80 -18.21
C ALA A 410 9.47 -13.61 -18.98
N THR A 411 8.97 -13.04 -20.07
CA THR A 411 7.88 -13.63 -20.89
C THR A 411 8.27 -14.98 -21.52
N SER A 412 9.56 -15.21 -21.81
CA SER A 412 10.07 -16.47 -22.39
C SER A 412 9.93 -17.68 -21.47
N ASP A 413 9.85 -17.46 -20.16
CA ASP A 413 9.86 -18.50 -19.14
C ASP A 413 8.45 -18.95 -18.70
N VAL A 414 7.40 -18.31 -19.25
CA VAL A 414 6.02 -18.56 -18.85
C VAL A 414 5.26 -19.32 -19.94
N MET A 415 4.73 -20.47 -19.59
CA MET A 415 3.86 -21.26 -20.47
C MET A 415 2.59 -20.47 -20.82
N PRO A 416 2.22 -20.30 -22.11
CA PRO A 416 0.99 -19.59 -22.48
C PRO A 416 -0.25 -20.23 -21.83
N MET A 417 -1.17 -19.39 -21.37
CA MET A 417 -2.40 -19.78 -20.65
C MET A 417 -3.21 -20.89 -21.34
N ARG A 418 -3.26 -20.91 -22.68
CA ARG A 418 -3.94 -21.96 -23.48
C ARG A 418 -3.37 -23.38 -23.30
N ALA A 419 -2.12 -23.52 -22.89
CA ALA A 419 -1.53 -24.83 -22.63
C ALA A 419 -1.83 -25.35 -21.19
N ARG A 420 -2.28 -24.47 -20.28
CA ARG A 420 -2.71 -24.84 -18.92
C ARG A 420 -4.13 -25.44 -18.90
N ASP A 421 -5.05 -24.88 -19.67
CA ASP A 421 -6.43 -25.38 -19.77
C ASP A 421 -6.48 -26.83 -20.31
N ALA A 422 -5.58 -27.18 -21.21
CA ALA A 422 -5.46 -28.55 -21.76
C ALA A 422 -4.99 -29.60 -20.73
N ARG A 423 -4.21 -29.19 -19.69
CA ARG A 423 -3.73 -30.10 -18.64
C ARG A 423 -4.75 -30.30 -17.50
N ILE A 424 -5.65 -29.33 -17.30
CA ILE A 424 -6.70 -29.42 -16.29
C ILE A 424 -7.81 -30.39 -16.77
N THR A 425 -8.13 -30.37 -18.05
CA THR A 425 -9.10 -31.28 -18.67
C THR A 425 -8.64 -32.75 -18.64
N THR A 426 -7.33 -33.01 -18.73
CA THR A 426 -6.77 -34.39 -18.71
C THR A 426 -6.63 -34.99 -17.30
N ARG A 427 -6.68 -34.18 -16.22
CA ARG A 427 -6.69 -34.69 -14.84
C ARG A 427 -8.09 -34.96 -14.27
N ALA A 428 -9.14 -34.49 -14.94
CA ALA A 428 -10.53 -34.72 -14.52
C ALA A 428 -11.16 -35.98 -15.14
N THR A 429 -10.45 -36.70 -15.99
CA THR A 429 -10.90 -37.91 -16.70
C THR A 429 -10.01 -39.13 -16.46
N GLY A 430 -9.15 -39.10 -15.46
CA GLY A 430 -8.32 -40.24 -15.04
C GLY A 430 -8.68 -40.76 -13.64
#